data_add26fd47b1421eb528b9100a72ed096
#
_entry.id   add26fd47b1421eb528b9100a72ed096
#
_cell.length_a   1.000
_cell.length_b   1.000
_cell.length_c   1.000
_cell.angle_alpha   90.00
_cell.angle_beta   90.00
_cell.angle_gamma   90.00
#
_symmetry.space_group_name_H-M   'P 1'
#
loop_
_entity.id
_entity.type
_entity.pdbx_description
1 polymer ?
#
loop_
_entity_poly.entity_id
_entity_poly.type
_entity_poly.pdbx_seq_one_letter_code
_entity_poly.pdbx_strand_id
1 'polypeptide(L)'
;MSAQPTPDQRVLTGTHFMLGDHACAEGALAAGVDFFGGYPITPSTEVAERLARRLPTVGGQYVQMEDELASIMAVIGASAAGARSLTATSGPGFSLMMESIGLAAMMEIPCVIVDVQRA
;
A
#
# COMPACT_ATOMS: atom_id res chain seq x y z
N MET A 1 18.91 13.82 10.84
CA MET A 1 17.53 14.27 10.59
C MET A 1 17.12 13.97 9.17
N SER A 2 15.89 13.55 8.99
CA SER A 2 15.36 13.23 7.68
C SER A 2 14.96 14.50 6.93
N ALA A 3 15.40 14.63 5.69
CA ALA A 3 14.89 15.66 4.80
C ALA A 3 13.45 15.30 4.39
N GLN A 4 12.58 16.30 4.30
CA GLN A 4 11.23 16.07 3.78
C GLN A 4 11.31 15.87 2.27
N PRO A 5 10.59 14.87 1.72
CA PRO A 5 10.56 14.71 0.27
C PRO A 5 9.84 15.89 -0.39
N THR A 6 10.28 16.23 -1.59
CA THR A 6 9.57 17.22 -2.41
C THR A 6 8.26 16.62 -2.93
N PRO A 7 7.26 17.43 -3.28
CA PRO A 7 5.95 16.92 -3.69
C PRO A 7 5.98 15.88 -4.82
N ASP A 8 6.87 16.04 -5.78
CA ASP A 8 6.97 15.16 -6.93
C ASP A 8 8.04 14.06 -6.78
N GLN A 9 8.68 13.97 -5.62
CA GLN A 9 9.79 13.05 -5.41
C GLN A 9 9.27 11.66 -5.01
N ARG A 10 9.42 10.70 -5.90
CA ARG A 10 9.06 9.31 -5.61
C ARG A 10 10.10 8.61 -4.73
N VAL A 11 11.37 8.91 -4.93
CA VAL A 11 12.46 8.28 -4.19
C VAL A 11 12.93 9.20 -3.09
N LEU A 12 12.80 8.74 -1.84
CA LEU A 12 13.32 9.46 -0.69
C LEU A 12 14.84 9.26 -0.64
N THR A 13 15.58 10.36 -0.80
CA THR A 13 17.04 10.30 -0.82
C THR A 13 17.63 10.59 0.55
N GLY A 14 18.91 10.20 0.74
CA GLY A 14 19.65 10.45 1.97
C GLY A 14 19.47 9.34 2.99
N THR A 15 19.91 9.61 4.22
CA THR A 15 19.84 8.69 5.34
C THR A 15 18.70 9.10 6.26
N HIS A 16 17.83 8.15 6.59
CA HIS A 16 16.63 8.42 7.38
C HIS A 16 16.50 7.41 8.52
N PHE A 17 16.04 7.88 9.65
CA PHE A 17 15.64 7.03 10.76
C PHE A 17 14.12 7.04 10.83
N MET A 18 13.49 5.89 10.59
CA MET A 18 12.04 5.82 10.50
C MET A 18 11.51 4.44 10.88
N LEU A 19 10.21 4.35 11.11
CA LEU A 19 9.54 3.07 11.33
C LEU A 19 9.64 2.20 10.07
N GLY A 20 9.64 0.88 10.27
CA GLY A 20 9.63 -0.08 9.15
C GLY A 20 8.42 0.11 8.24
N ASP A 21 7.25 0.44 8.79
CA ASP A 21 6.05 0.74 8.01
C ASP A 21 6.28 1.92 7.06
N HIS A 22 6.92 2.98 7.55
CA HIS A 22 7.22 4.14 6.72
C HIS A 22 8.23 3.79 5.63
N ALA A 23 9.24 2.98 5.98
CA ALA A 23 10.22 2.53 5.00
C ALA A 23 9.59 1.67 3.92
N CYS A 24 8.65 0.80 4.29
CA CYS A 24 7.88 -0.01 3.35
C CYS A 24 7.10 0.87 2.37
N ALA A 25 6.42 1.89 2.89
CA ALA A 25 5.66 2.83 2.06
C ALA A 25 6.57 3.57 1.08
N GLU A 26 7.72 4.06 1.55
CA GLU A 26 8.67 4.75 0.68
C GLU A 26 9.25 3.83 -0.37
N GLY A 27 9.52 2.56 -0.03
CA GLY A 27 9.94 1.55 -1.00
C GLY A 27 8.89 1.29 -2.07
N ALA A 28 7.62 1.26 -1.69
CA ALA A 28 6.51 1.11 -2.64
C ALA A 28 6.44 2.29 -3.61
N LEU A 29 6.60 3.52 -3.09
CA LEU A 29 6.64 4.71 -3.93
C LEU A 29 7.80 4.68 -4.92
N ALA A 30 8.99 4.28 -4.44
CA ALA A 30 10.18 4.16 -5.29
C ALA A 30 9.97 3.11 -6.39
N ALA A 31 9.23 2.05 -6.11
CA ALA A 31 8.91 0.99 -7.07
C ALA A 31 7.82 1.40 -8.07
N GLY A 32 7.20 2.56 -7.89
CA GLY A 32 6.21 3.07 -8.82
C GLY A 32 4.77 2.77 -8.46
N VAL A 33 4.49 2.40 -7.23
CA VAL A 33 3.09 2.22 -6.77
C VAL A 33 2.36 3.54 -6.91
N ASP A 34 1.20 3.49 -7.55
CA ASP A 34 0.38 4.69 -7.81
C ASP A 34 -1.06 4.53 -7.34
N PHE A 35 -1.42 3.39 -6.75
CA PHE A 35 -2.73 3.21 -6.14
C PHE A 35 -2.59 2.41 -4.84
N PHE A 36 -3.21 2.90 -3.79
CA PHE A 36 -3.34 2.18 -2.52
C PHE A 36 -4.81 2.12 -2.14
N GLY A 37 -5.30 0.92 -1.85
CA GLY A 37 -6.61 0.73 -1.24
C GLY A 37 -6.43 -0.02 0.06
N GLY A 38 -7.01 0.48 1.14
CA GLY A 38 -6.79 -0.16 2.41
C GLY A 38 -7.78 0.19 3.50
N TYR A 39 -7.73 -0.57 4.58
CA TYR A 39 -8.51 -0.36 5.78
C TYR A 39 -7.54 -0.42 6.97
N PRO A 40 -7.58 0.55 7.89
CA PRO A 40 -6.59 0.63 8.95
C PRO A 40 -6.68 -0.56 9.93
N ILE A 41 -5.54 -1.16 10.18
CA ILE A 41 -5.38 -2.22 11.18
C ILE A 41 -3.94 -2.18 11.73
N THR A 42 -3.80 -2.16 13.04
CA THR A 42 -2.48 -2.20 13.70
C THR A 42 -1.88 -3.62 13.54
N PRO A 43 -0.60 -3.75 13.18
CA PRO A 43 0.42 -2.71 13.08
C PRO A 43 0.71 -2.17 11.68
N SER A 44 -0.19 -2.29 10.71
CA SER A 44 0.04 -1.83 9.34
C SER A 44 -0.41 -0.40 9.08
N THR A 45 -1.03 0.26 10.04
CA THR A 45 -1.67 1.57 9.85
C THR A 45 -0.69 2.63 9.33
N GLU A 46 0.57 2.60 9.78
CA GLU A 46 1.57 3.61 9.40
C GLU A 46 2.00 3.48 7.94
N VAL A 47 1.88 2.30 7.34
CA VAL A 47 2.05 2.15 5.87
C VAL A 47 0.99 2.98 5.15
N ALA A 48 -0.27 2.80 5.55
CA ALA A 48 -1.40 3.52 4.97
C ALA A 48 -1.28 5.03 5.19
N GLU A 49 -0.95 5.45 6.41
CA GLU A 49 -0.79 6.86 6.72
C GLU A 49 0.28 7.54 5.89
N ARG A 50 1.42 6.87 5.71
CA ARG A 50 2.50 7.42 4.90
C ARG A 50 2.08 7.55 3.45
N LEU A 51 1.44 6.54 2.90
CA LEU A 51 0.95 6.56 1.52
C LEU A 51 -0.16 7.58 1.33
N ALA A 52 -1.02 7.77 2.32
CA ALA A 52 -2.07 8.79 2.26
C ALA A 52 -1.48 10.20 2.08
N ARG A 53 -0.34 10.46 2.69
CA ARG A 53 0.34 11.76 2.55
C ARG A 53 1.13 11.87 1.25
N ARG A 54 1.76 10.77 0.84
CA ARG A 54 2.73 10.80 -0.26
C ARG A 54 2.11 10.58 -1.64
N LEU A 55 1.17 9.65 -1.77
CA LEU A 55 0.62 9.31 -3.08
C LEU A 55 0.05 10.51 -3.84
N PRO A 56 -0.76 11.38 -3.21
CA PRO A 56 -1.29 12.53 -3.95
C PRO A 56 -0.19 13.45 -4.50
N THR A 57 0.97 13.51 -3.85
CA THR A 57 2.06 14.40 -4.28
C THR A 57 2.81 13.86 -5.49
N VAL A 58 2.64 12.58 -5.82
CA VAL A 58 3.32 11.95 -6.97
C VAL A 58 2.32 11.48 -8.04
N GLY A 59 1.08 12.00 -7.99
CA GLY A 59 0.06 11.68 -8.98
C GLY A 59 -0.66 10.37 -8.72
N GLY A 60 -0.46 9.76 -7.56
CA GLY A 60 -1.13 8.53 -7.19
C GLY A 60 -2.44 8.78 -6.43
N GLN A 61 -3.13 7.69 -6.13
CA GLN A 61 -4.40 7.73 -5.41
C GLN A 61 -4.35 6.85 -4.17
N TYR A 62 -4.85 7.39 -3.08
CA TYR A 62 -5.06 6.67 -1.83
C TYR A 62 -6.55 6.61 -1.55
N VAL A 63 -7.07 5.41 -1.32
CA VAL A 63 -8.49 5.22 -1.02
C VAL A 63 -8.62 4.38 0.24
N GLN A 64 -9.31 4.92 1.24
CA GLN A 64 -9.69 4.13 2.40
C GLN A 64 -11.02 3.45 2.13
N MET A 65 -11.02 2.14 2.26
CA MET A 65 -12.20 1.32 2.04
C MET A 65 -12.88 0.99 3.37
N GLU A 66 -14.04 0.37 3.29
CA GLU A 66 -14.87 0.04 4.46
C GLU A 66 -14.38 -1.19 5.23
N ASP A 67 -13.62 -2.07 4.55
CA ASP A 67 -13.04 -3.28 5.15
C ASP A 67 -11.97 -3.85 4.22
N GLU A 68 -11.38 -4.97 4.64
CA GLU A 68 -10.32 -5.63 3.89
C GLU A 68 -10.82 -6.30 2.61
N LEU A 69 -12.06 -6.77 2.60
CA LEU A 69 -12.65 -7.36 1.39
C LEU A 69 -12.76 -6.32 0.29
N ALA A 70 -13.28 -5.15 0.62
CA ALA A 70 -13.38 -4.04 -0.32
C ALA A 70 -11.98 -3.54 -0.74
N SER A 71 -11.03 -3.52 0.20
CA SER A 71 -9.67 -3.06 -0.06
C SER A 71 -8.97 -3.90 -1.12
N ILE A 72 -9.00 -5.21 -0.96
CA ILE A 72 -8.32 -6.09 -1.94
C ILE A 72 -9.02 -6.04 -3.30
N MET A 73 -10.34 -5.91 -3.34
CA MET A 73 -11.07 -5.80 -4.60
C MET A 73 -10.75 -4.48 -5.32
N ALA A 74 -10.61 -3.39 -4.57
CA ALA A 74 -10.21 -2.11 -5.17
C ALA A 74 -8.79 -2.20 -5.75
N VAL A 75 -7.88 -2.86 -5.05
CA VAL A 75 -6.50 -3.07 -5.52
C VAL A 75 -6.46 -3.92 -6.79
N ILE A 76 -7.24 -5.00 -6.84
CA ILE A 76 -7.35 -5.85 -8.02
C ILE A 76 -7.93 -5.06 -9.18
N GLY A 77 -8.99 -4.29 -8.95
CA GLY A 77 -9.59 -3.46 -9.99
C GLY A 77 -8.65 -2.40 -10.53
N ALA A 78 -7.91 -1.74 -9.65
CA ALA A 78 -6.92 -0.74 -10.04
C ALA A 78 -5.82 -1.36 -10.91
N SER A 79 -5.33 -2.54 -10.51
CA SER A 79 -4.32 -3.26 -11.29
C SER A 79 -4.87 -3.66 -12.66
N ALA A 80 -6.09 -4.16 -12.73
CA ALA A 80 -6.73 -4.51 -14.00
C ALA A 80 -6.85 -3.30 -14.92
N ALA A 81 -6.99 -2.10 -14.36
CA ALA A 81 -7.05 -0.85 -15.11
C ALA A 81 -5.67 -0.27 -15.45
N GLY A 82 -4.58 -0.94 -15.05
CA GLY A 82 -3.22 -0.55 -15.42
C GLY A 82 -2.40 0.12 -14.33
N ALA A 83 -2.95 0.27 -13.12
CA ALA A 83 -2.22 0.88 -12.01
C ALA A 83 -1.29 -0.15 -11.34
N ARG A 84 -0.21 0.34 -10.75
CA ARG A 84 0.59 -0.47 -9.82
C ARG A 84 -0.02 -0.30 -8.44
N SER A 85 -0.67 -1.33 -7.96
CA SER A 85 -1.53 -1.23 -6.79
C SER A 85 -1.01 -2.05 -5.61
N LEU A 86 -1.31 -1.55 -4.41
CA LEU A 86 -0.86 -2.14 -3.17
C LEU A 86 -1.93 -1.99 -2.09
N THR A 87 -2.00 -2.96 -1.22
CA THR A 87 -2.70 -2.84 0.06
C THR A 87 -1.79 -3.30 1.19
N ALA A 88 -2.07 -2.83 2.39
CA ALA A 88 -1.37 -3.25 3.59
C ALA A 88 -2.39 -3.66 4.64
N THR A 89 -2.11 -4.76 5.34
CA THR A 89 -3.00 -5.30 6.34
C THR A 89 -2.21 -6.04 7.42
N SER A 90 -2.91 -6.72 8.30
CA SER A 90 -2.33 -7.57 9.34
C SER A 90 -3.17 -8.83 9.45
N GLY A 91 -2.77 -9.77 10.27
CA GLY A 91 -3.32 -11.12 10.41
C GLY A 91 -4.78 -11.33 10.04
N PRO A 92 -5.76 -10.80 10.83
CA PRO A 92 -7.18 -11.03 10.52
C PRO A 92 -7.62 -10.46 9.19
N GLY A 93 -7.08 -9.30 8.81
CA GLY A 93 -7.37 -8.68 7.51
C GLY A 93 -6.82 -9.52 6.36
N PHE A 94 -5.63 -10.08 6.53
CA PHE A 94 -5.05 -10.96 5.52
C PHE A 94 -5.93 -12.21 5.32
N SER A 95 -6.43 -12.77 6.41
CA SER A 95 -7.35 -13.91 6.32
C SER A 95 -8.60 -13.59 5.52
N LEU A 96 -9.15 -12.39 5.69
CA LEU A 96 -10.31 -11.94 4.92
C LEU A 96 -10.00 -11.78 3.43
N MET A 97 -8.76 -11.54 3.07
CA MET A 97 -8.34 -11.35 1.67
C MET A 97 -8.10 -12.67 0.91
N MET A 98 -8.10 -13.81 1.59
CA MET A 98 -7.63 -15.07 1.01
C MET A 98 -8.38 -15.47 -0.25
N GLU A 99 -9.71 -15.34 -0.28
CA GLU A 99 -10.50 -15.66 -1.46
C GLU A 99 -10.10 -14.76 -2.65
N SER A 100 -9.96 -13.48 -2.40
CA SER A 100 -9.61 -12.52 -3.45
C SER A 100 -8.17 -12.68 -3.93
N ILE A 101 -7.27 -13.12 -3.06
CA ILE A 101 -5.90 -13.47 -3.47
C ILE A 101 -5.95 -14.61 -4.48
N GLY A 102 -6.78 -15.62 -4.23
CA GLY A 102 -6.99 -16.70 -5.18
C GLY A 102 -7.55 -16.21 -6.52
N LEU A 103 -8.49 -15.28 -6.47
CA LEU A 103 -9.04 -14.65 -7.67
C LEU A 103 -7.95 -13.92 -8.47
N ALA A 104 -7.14 -13.11 -7.80
CA ALA A 104 -6.06 -12.38 -8.46
C ALA A 104 -5.08 -13.35 -9.14
N ALA A 105 -4.76 -14.46 -8.48
CA ALA A 105 -3.89 -15.48 -9.05
C ALA A 105 -4.51 -16.12 -10.28
N MET A 106 -5.80 -16.46 -10.21
CA MET A 106 -6.51 -17.07 -11.34
C MET A 106 -6.61 -16.13 -12.53
N MET A 107 -6.79 -14.84 -12.28
CA MET A 107 -6.90 -13.83 -13.33
C MET A 107 -5.56 -13.28 -13.78
N GLU A 108 -4.47 -13.71 -13.17
CA GLU A 108 -3.12 -13.21 -13.44
C GLU A 108 -3.03 -11.70 -13.32
N ILE A 109 -3.68 -11.14 -12.30
CA ILE A 109 -3.65 -9.70 -12.02
C ILE A 109 -2.57 -9.43 -10.98
N PRO A 110 -1.52 -8.68 -11.34
CA PRO A 110 -0.44 -8.37 -10.40
C PRO A 110 -0.87 -7.32 -9.39
N CYS A 111 -0.64 -7.59 -8.12
CA CYS A 111 -0.82 -6.62 -7.05
C CYS A 111 0.10 -7.00 -5.89
N VAL A 112 0.32 -6.07 -4.98
CA VAL A 112 1.16 -6.31 -3.81
C VAL A 112 0.32 -6.21 -2.55
N ILE A 113 0.45 -7.20 -1.69
CA ILE A 113 -0.21 -7.23 -0.39
C ILE A 113 0.87 -7.29 0.67
N VAL A 114 0.89 -6.30 1.54
CA VAL A 114 1.84 -6.24 2.66
C VAL A 114 1.11 -6.72 3.90
N ASP A 115 1.61 -7.80 4.51
CA ASP A 115 1.10 -8.28 5.78
C ASP A 115 2.10 -7.92 6.87
N VAL A 116 1.77 -6.91 7.67
CA VAL A 116 2.63 -6.46 8.76
C VAL A 116 2.24 -7.24 10.00
N GLN A 117 3.18 -8.03 10.48
CA GLN A 117 2.94 -8.92 11.61
C GLN A 117 3.54 -8.38 12.90
N ARG A 118 2.92 -8.74 13.99
CA ARG A 118 3.40 -8.46 15.32
C ARG A 118 3.75 -9.80 15.97
N ALA A 119 4.95 -9.86 16.55
CA ALA A 119 5.44 -11.09 17.18
C ALA A 119 4.61 -11.52 18.39
#